data_143c58d5886da261fca152a369519a1b
#
_entry.id   143c58d5886da261fca152a369519a1b
#
_cell.length_a   1.000
_cell.length_b   1.000
_cell.length_c   1.000
_cell.angle_alpha   90.00
_cell.angle_beta   90.00
_cell.angle_gamma   90.00
#
_symmetry.space_group_name_H-M   'P 1'
#
loop_
_entity.id
_entity.type
_entity.pdbx_description
1 polymer ?
#
loop_
_entity_poly.entity_id
_entity_poly.type
_entity_poly.pdbx_seq_one_letter_code
_entity_poly.pdbx_strand_id
1 'polypeptide(L)'
;MQIAIAKRALEEPHCGDQAGCWQSGSRIVLCIIDGLGHGKGAEQAAKAALGFVGRHHYEPLPEIFACCDEELRGTRGVTMGIAIVDLEGATLTYAGIGNTRAVILGRETVRMTSRYGIVGGGYRTLAPETVTFVAGDLAILYTDGIQEVLDISHYDDALRADVGRLAETILQDWRRETDDAAVLVYRNGR
;
A
#
# COMPACT_ATOMS: atom_id res chain seq x y z
N MET A 1 9.35 -13.72 -6.63
CA MET A 1 8.77 -12.58 -5.92
C MET A 1 7.99 -13.13 -4.74
N GLN A 2 8.25 -12.64 -3.52
CA GLN A 2 7.52 -13.05 -2.32
C GLN A 2 6.61 -11.89 -1.92
N ILE A 3 5.33 -12.03 -2.24
CA ILE A 3 4.30 -11.03 -1.95
C ILE A 3 3.03 -11.70 -1.46
N ALA A 4 2.34 -11.06 -0.53
CA ALA A 4 1.00 -11.44 -0.09
C ALA A 4 0.13 -10.20 0.14
N ILE A 5 -1.15 -10.35 -0.09
CA ILE A 5 -2.17 -9.35 0.17
C ILE A 5 -3.26 -10.02 0.99
N ALA A 6 -3.57 -9.45 2.16
CA ALA A 6 -4.71 -9.81 2.98
C ALA A 6 -5.65 -8.62 3.10
N LYS A 7 -6.96 -8.83 3.01
CA LYS A 7 -7.95 -7.77 3.16
C LYS A 7 -9.26 -8.28 3.75
N ARG A 8 -9.98 -7.38 4.40
CA ARG A 8 -11.27 -7.65 5.02
C ARG A 8 -12.23 -6.48 4.82
N ALA A 9 -13.43 -6.77 4.37
CA ALA A 9 -14.49 -5.79 4.29
C ALA A 9 -15.11 -5.55 5.68
N LEU A 10 -15.53 -4.31 5.93
CA LEU A 10 -16.43 -3.98 7.03
C LEU A 10 -17.82 -4.57 6.77
N GLU A 11 -18.33 -4.37 5.56
CA GLU A 11 -19.65 -4.83 5.12
C GLU A 11 -19.52 -5.69 3.86
N GLU A 12 -19.54 -7.03 4.01
CA GLU A 12 -19.55 -7.95 2.88
C GLU A 12 -20.75 -7.72 1.93
N PRO A 13 -20.60 -7.85 0.60
CA PRO A 13 -19.41 -8.37 -0.09
C PRO A 13 -18.46 -7.28 -0.61
N HIS A 14 -18.62 -6.01 -0.24
CA HIS A 14 -17.87 -4.88 -0.79
C HIS A 14 -16.75 -4.43 0.15
N CYS A 15 -15.52 -4.42 -0.35
CA CYS A 15 -14.36 -3.90 0.36
C CYS A 15 -13.82 -2.67 -0.38
N GLY A 16 -13.83 -1.52 0.28
CA GLY A 16 -13.26 -0.26 -0.23
C GLY A 16 -11.74 -0.32 -0.37
N ASP A 17 -11.10 -1.20 0.37
CA ASP A 17 -9.66 -1.35 0.36
C ASP A 17 -9.18 -2.28 -0.74
N GLN A 18 -8.16 -1.86 -1.47
CA GLN A 18 -7.53 -2.62 -2.54
C GLN A 18 -6.00 -2.55 -2.45
N ALA A 19 -5.34 -3.57 -2.98
CA ALA A 19 -3.89 -3.59 -3.10
C ALA A 19 -3.46 -4.30 -4.38
N GLY A 20 -2.26 -3.98 -4.86
CA GLY A 20 -1.72 -4.59 -6.06
C GLY A 20 -0.21 -4.50 -6.15
N CYS A 21 0.36 -5.34 -7.02
CA CYS A 21 1.79 -5.38 -7.28
C CYS A 21 2.04 -5.66 -8.76
N TRP A 22 2.99 -4.94 -9.33
CA TRP A 22 3.42 -5.10 -10.73
C TRP A 22 4.94 -5.08 -10.79
N GLN A 23 5.48 -5.87 -11.71
CA GLN A 23 6.92 -5.92 -11.95
C GLN A 23 7.24 -5.64 -13.41
N SER A 24 8.22 -4.77 -13.65
CA SER A 24 8.81 -4.48 -14.95
C SER A 24 10.33 -4.48 -14.83
N GLY A 25 10.98 -5.55 -15.26
CA GLY A 25 12.43 -5.72 -15.10
C GLY A 25 12.85 -5.73 -13.63
N SER A 26 13.74 -4.81 -13.25
CA SER A 26 14.21 -4.60 -11.88
C SER A 26 13.28 -3.74 -11.01
N ARG A 27 12.26 -3.12 -11.61
CA ARG A 27 11.30 -2.26 -10.92
C ARG A 27 10.09 -3.07 -10.46
N ILE A 28 9.75 -2.96 -9.18
CA ILE A 28 8.53 -3.51 -8.59
C ILE A 28 7.71 -2.36 -8.02
N VAL A 29 6.43 -2.31 -8.33
CA VAL A 29 5.47 -1.32 -7.81
C VAL A 29 4.48 -2.00 -6.90
N LEU A 30 4.44 -1.57 -5.65
CA LEU A 30 3.49 -1.99 -4.63
C LEU A 30 2.50 -0.86 -4.42
N CYS A 31 1.21 -1.16 -4.41
CA CYS A 31 0.17 -0.16 -4.23
C CYS A 31 -0.84 -0.61 -3.18
N ILE A 32 -1.21 0.30 -2.28
CA ILE A 32 -2.28 0.15 -1.32
C ILE A 32 -3.25 1.31 -1.47
N ILE A 33 -4.55 1.03 -1.43
CA ILE A 33 -5.61 2.00 -1.72
C ILE A 33 -6.75 1.78 -0.74
N ASP A 34 -7.31 2.88 -0.24
CA ASP A 34 -8.54 2.93 0.54
C ASP A 34 -9.52 3.88 -0.15
N GLY A 35 -10.67 3.37 -0.56
CA GLY A 35 -11.74 4.15 -1.20
C GLY A 35 -12.57 4.88 -0.15
N LEU A 36 -12.78 6.20 -0.32
CA LEU A 36 -13.44 7.03 0.69
C LEU A 36 -14.83 6.51 1.10
N GLY A 37 -14.96 6.25 2.41
CA GLY A 37 -16.13 5.63 3.03
C GLY A 37 -16.10 4.11 2.85
N HIS A 38 -17.25 3.45 2.88
CA HIS A 38 -17.36 1.99 2.79
C HIS A 38 -18.38 1.56 1.74
N GLY A 39 -18.46 0.25 1.48
CA GLY A 39 -19.41 -0.37 0.58
C GLY A 39 -19.11 -0.14 -0.90
N LYS A 40 -20.11 -0.35 -1.76
CA LYS A 40 -19.96 -0.41 -3.22
C LYS A 40 -19.29 0.82 -3.85
N GLY A 41 -19.59 2.02 -3.35
CA GLY A 41 -19.03 3.26 -3.93
C GLY A 41 -17.54 3.42 -3.63
N ALA A 42 -17.09 3.06 -2.43
CA ALA A 42 -15.68 3.03 -2.04
C ALA A 42 -14.93 1.97 -2.84
N GLU A 43 -15.48 0.76 -2.95
CA GLU A 43 -14.91 -0.33 -3.74
C GLU A 43 -14.74 0.05 -5.22
N GLN A 44 -15.72 0.74 -5.82
CA GLN A 44 -15.63 1.19 -7.22
C GLN A 44 -14.51 2.21 -7.43
N ALA A 45 -14.37 3.19 -6.54
CA ALA A 45 -13.29 4.18 -6.59
C ALA A 45 -11.92 3.51 -6.44
N ALA A 46 -11.77 2.63 -5.46
CA ALA A 46 -10.51 1.91 -5.22
C ALA A 46 -10.13 0.96 -6.37
N LYS A 47 -11.10 0.25 -6.96
CA LYS A 47 -10.85 -0.59 -8.15
C LYS A 47 -10.48 0.23 -9.38
N ALA A 48 -11.07 1.41 -9.57
CA ALA A 48 -10.70 2.31 -10.66
C ALA A 48 -9.26 2.80 -10.49
N ALA A 49 -8.87 3.25 -9.28
CA ALA A 49 -7.51 3.64 -8.95
C ALA A 49 -6.51 2.50 -9.18
N LEU A 50 -6.81 1.30 -8.67
CA LEU A 50 -5.96 0.13 -8.82
C LEU A 50 -5.76 -0.24 -10.30
N GLY A 51 -6.84 -0.22 -11.09
CA GLY A 51 -6.78 -0.46 -12.53
C GLY A 51 -5.97 0.60 -13.27
N PHE A 52 -6.06 1.86 -12.85
CA PHE A 52 -5.24 2.95 -13.39
C PHE A 52 -3.75 2.71 -13.11
N VAL A 53 -3.38 2.49 -11.84
CA VAL A 53 -1.98 2.22 -11.45
C VAL A 53 -1.44 1.01 -12.20
N GLY A 54 -2.23 -0.06 -12.37
CA GLY A 54 -1.82 -1.25 -13.11
C GLY A 54 -1.47 -0.97 -14.58
N ARG A 55 -2.15 -0.02 -15.23
CA ARG A 55 -1.84 0.39 -16.61
C ARG A 55 -0.66 1.36 -16.71
N HIS A 56 -0.33 2.08 -15.62
CA HIS A 56 0.65 3.17 -15.61
C HIS A 56 1.82 2.94 -14.63
N HIS A 57 1.98 1.73 -14.09
CA HIS A 57 2.99 1.41 -13.07
C HIS A 57 4.46 1.63 -13.50
N TYR A 58 4.72 1.79 -14.79
CA TYR A 58 6.04 2.09 -15.35
C TYR A 58 6.38 3.58 -15.34
N GLU A 59 5.40 4.45 -15.15
CA GLU A 59 5.56 5.91 -15.14
C GLU A 59 6.26 6.39 -13.85
N PRO A 60 6.81 7.61 -13.85
CA PRO A 60 7.29 8.26 -12.64
C PRO A 60 6.18 8.41 -11.58
N LEU A 61 6.56 8.27 -10.32
CA LEU A 61 5.61 8.27 -9.19
C LEU A 61 4.73 9.54 -9.15
N PRO A 62 5.26 10.77 -9.36
CA PRO A 62 4.43 11.98 -9.42
C PRO A 62 3.41 11.96 -10.56
N GLU A 63 3.76 11.40 -11.70
CA GLU A 63 2.86 11.30 -12.86
C GLU A 63 1.73 10.30 -12.60
N ILE A 64 2.03 9.14 -11.98
CA ILE A 64 1.00 8.18 -11.58
C ILE A 64 -0.05 8.86 -10.68
N PHE A 65 0.39 9.60 -9.65
CA PHE A 65 -0.52 10.30 -8.75
C PHE A 65 -1.32 11.41 -9.43
N ALA A 66 -0.66 12.25 -10.24
CA ALA A 66 -1.33 13.37 -10.92
C ALA A 66 -2.38 12.90 -11.91
N CYS A 67 -2.04 11.93 -12.76
CA CYS A 67 -2.99 11.40 -13.74
C CYS A 67 -4.10 10.56 -13.10
N CYS A 68 -3.79 9.82 -12.02
CA CYS A 68 -4.81 9.10 -11.25
C CYS A 68 -5.80 10.06 -10.58
N ASP A 69 -5.34 11.21 -10.05
CA ASP A 69 -6.20 12.24 -9.48
C ASP A 69 -7.21 12.76 -10.53
N GLU A 70 -6.77 12.95 -11.76
CA GLU A 70 -7.65 13.37 -12.86
C GLU A 70 -8.65 12.27 -13.27
N GLU A 71 -8.19 11.03 -13.40
CA GLU A 71 -9.02 9.86 -13.76
C GLU A 71 -10.15 9.61 -12.75
N LEU A 72 -9.87 9.87 -11.47
CA LEU A 72 -10.84 9.62 -10.41
C LEU A 72 -11.81 10.76 -10.13
N ARG A 73 -11.72 11.88 -10.87
CA ARG A 73 -12.69 13.00 -10.73
C ARG A 73 -14.12 12.51 -10.98
N GLY A 74 -15.01 12.86 -10.06
CA GLY A 74 -16.40 12.41 -10.11
C GLY A 74 -16.68 11.07 -9.43
N THR A 75 -15.64 10.38 -8.92
CA THR A 75 -15.77 9.28 -7.96
C THR A 75 -15.78 9.83 -6.54
N ARG A 76 -15.83 8.94 -5.53
CA ARG A 76 -15.63 9.35 -4.12
C ARG A 76 -14.19 9.78 -3.84
N GLY A 77 -13.24 9.42 -4.71
CA GLY A 77 -11.81 9.53 -4.46
C GLY A 77 -11.29 8.42 -3.55
N VAL A 78 -9.97 8.40 -3.41
CA VAL A 78 -9.26 7.39 -2.61
C VAL A 78 -8.13 8.01 -1.81
N THR A 79 -7.70 7.34 -0.75
CA THR A 79 -6.34 7.47 -0.23
C THR A 79 -5.47 6.40 -0.85
N MET A 80 -4.22 6.72 -1.14
CA MET A 80 -3.35 5.83 -1.91
C MET A 80 -1.90 5.96 -1.48
N GLY A 81 -1.25 4.81 -1.28
CA GLY A 81 0.19 4.70 -1.06
C GLY A 81 0.84 3.83 -2.11
N ILE A 82 1.95 4.29 -2.68
CA ILE A 82 2.72 3.54 -3.67
C ILE A 82 4.17 3.44 -3.20
N ALA A 83 4.71 2.23 -3.20
CA ALA A 83 6.14 1.98 -3.03
C ALA A 83 6.72 1.43 -4.33
N ILE A 84 7.85 2.00 -4.76
CA ILE A 84 8.63 1.52 -5.90
C ILE A 84 9.93 0.94 -5.37
N VAL A 85 10.13 -0.36 -5.61
CA VAL A 85 11.37 -1.07 -5.33
C VAL A 85 12.22 -1.07 -6.60
N ASP A 86 13.43 -0.57 -6.50
CA ASP A 86 14.49 -0.71 -7.49
C ASP A 86 15.46 -1.79 -7.01
N LEU A 87 15.39 -2.97 -7.64
CA LEU A 87 16.22 -4.12 -7.29
C LEU A 87 17.70 -3.94 -7.66
N GLU A 88 18.03 -3.12 -8.67
CA GLU A 88 19.41 -2.82 -9.08
C GLU A 88 20.01 -1.73 -8.18
N GLY A 89 19.24 -0.68 -7.89
CA GLY A 89 19.66 0.39 -6.99
C GLY A 89 19.57 0.04 -5.51
N ALA A 90 19.02 -1.13 -5.16
CA ALA A 90 18.77 -1.57 -3.77
C ALA A 90 18.06 -0.50 -2.94
N THR A 91 16.99 0.09 -3.50
CA THR A 91 16.21 1.15 -2.86
C THR A 91 14.71 0.87 -2.91
N LEU A 92 13.99 1.47 -1.98
CA LEU A 92 12.54 1.58 -1.99
C LEU A 92 12.17 3.05 -1.83
N THR A 93 11.35 3.55 -2.77
CA THR A 93 10.79 4.90 -2.71
C THR A 93 9.28 4.80 -2.46
N TYR A 94 8.81 5.39 -1.36
CA TYR A 94 7.39 5.46 -1.03
C TYR A 94 6.87 6.89 -1.16
N ALA A 95 5.64 7.01 -1.66
CA ALA A 95 4.84 8.23 -1.54
C ALA A 95 3.38 7.84 -1.31
N GLY A 96 2.66 8.68 -0.56
CA GLY A 96 1.24 8.46 -0.31
C GLY A 96 0.46 9.75 -0.16
N ILE A 97 -0.83 9.68 -0.44
CA ILE A 97 -1.83 10.71 -0.22
C ILE A 97 -2.96 10.11 0.64
N GLY A 98 -3.30 10.81 1.73
CA GLY A 98 -4.33 10.43 2.69
C GLY A 98 -3.75 9.81 3.96
N ASN A 99 -4.23 8.64 4.35
CA ASN A 99 -3.96 7.96 5.62
C ASN A 99 -3.26 6.59 5.46
N THR A 100 -2.89 6.20 4.24
CA THR A 100 -2.11 4.97 4.01
C THR A 100 -0.70 5.08 4.58
N ARG A 101 -0.12 3.95 4.96
CA ARG A 101 1.20 3.88 5.60
C ARG A 101 2.05 2.75 5.04
N ALA A 102 3.37 2.88 5.22
CA ALA A 102 4.30 1.81 4.98
C ALA A 102 5.29 1.66 6.15
N VAL A 103 5.62 0.41 6.46
CA VAL A 103 6.71 0.06 7.39
C VAL A 103 7.72 -0.77 6.63
N ILE A 104 8.96 -0.31 6.65
CA ILE A 104 10.10 -1.01 6.04
C ILE A 104 10.94 -1.61 7.17
N LEU A 105 11.09 -2.91 7.12
CA LEU A 105 11.85 -3.69 8.09
C LEU A 105 13.09 -4.24 7.42
N GLY A 106 14.21 -3.61 7.71
CA GLY A 106 15.54 -3.99 7.29
C GLY A 106 16.49 -3.92 8.47
N ARG A 107 17.69 -3.37 8.25
CA ARG A 107 18.64 -3.12 9.33
C ARG A 107 18.04 -2.21 10.42
N GLU A 108 17.25 -1.25 10.01
CA GLU A 108 16.47 -0.38 10.87
C GLU A 108 15.01 -0.41 10.43
N THR A 109 14.08 -0.15 11.35
CA THR A 109 12.66 -0.01 11.02
C THR A 109 12.38 1.42 10.63
N VAL A 110 11.93 1.64 9.39
CA VAL A 110 11.49 2.95 8.89
C VAL A 110 9.98 2.95 8.73
N ARG A 111 9.32 3.98 9.30
CA ARG A 111 7.88 4.21 9.13
C ARG A 111 7.65 5.39 8.20
N MET A 112 6.91 5.16 7.13
CA MET A 112 6.60 6.16 6.11
C MET A 112 5.11 6.49 6.16
N THR A 113 4.79 7.77 6.03
CA THR A 113 3.42 8.28 6.11
C THR A 113 3.04 9.04 4.84
N SER A 114 1.73 9.11 4.59
CA SER A 114 1.19 9.85 3.46
C SER A 114 1.01 11.33 3.76
N ARG A 115 0.96 12.17 2.72
CA ARG A 115 0.59 13.58 2.81
C ARG A 115 -0.92 13.75 2.78
N TYR A 116 -1.42 14.79 3.42
CA TYR A 116 -2.85 15.08 3.46
C TYR A 116 -3.44 15.32 2.06
N GLY A 117 -4.61 14.76 1.79
CA GLY A 117 -5.33 14.92 0.54
C GLY A 117 -6.15 13.69 0.16
N ILE A 118 -6.79 13.76 -0.99
CA ILE A 118 -7.61 12.72 -1.60
C ILE A 118 -7.23 12.65 -3.08
N VAL A 119 -6.89 11.49 -3.59
CA VAL A 119 -6.71 11.26 -5.03
C VAL A 119 -8.09 11.16 -5.69
N GLY A 120 -8.38 12.04 -6.64
CA GLY A 120 -9.72 12.26 -7.21
C GLY A 120 -10.49 13.42 -6.55
N GLY A 121 -9.99 13.94 -5.42
CA GLY A 121 -10.55 15.10 -4.71
C GLY A 121 -9.56 16.25 -4.56
N GLY A 122 -8.32 16.04 -4.98
CA GLY A 122 -7.22 16.99 -4.94
C GLY A 122 -6.32 16.85 -3.72
N TYR A 123 -5.03 17.09 -3.96
CA TYR A 123 -3.98 17.14 -2.94
C TYR A 123 -2.99 18.25 -3.28
N ARG A 124 -2.26 18.77 -2.27
CA ARG A 124 -1.34 19.91 -2.48
C ARG A 124 0.08 19.48 -2.84
N THR A 125 0.56 18.42 -2.20
CA THR A 125 1.98 18.05 -2.25
C THR A 125 2.12 16.54 -2.17
N LEU A 126 2.87 15.97 -3.09
CA LEU A 126 3.40 14.62 -2.99
C LEU A 126 4.85 14.72 -2.49
N ALA A 127 5.22 13.87 -1.53
CA ALA A 127 6.58 13.87 -0.96
C ALA A 127 7.16 12.44 -0.97
N PRO A 128 7.80 12.02 -2.06
CA PRO A 128 8.48 10.74 -2.11
C PRO A 128 9.65 10.69 -1.12
N GLU A 129 9.76 9.59 -0.39
CA GLU A 129 10.86 9.30 0.53
C GLU A 129 11.54 8.01 0.09
N THR A 130 12.89 8.00 0.04
CA THR A 130 13.67 6.86 -0.44
C THR A 130 14.52 6.31 0.71
N VAL A 131 14.53 4.98 0.83
CA VAL A 131 15.38 4.25 1.77
C VAL A 131 16.15 3.15 1.07
N THR A 132 17.24 2.68 1.70
CA THR A 132 17.90 1.44 1.29
C THR A 132 16.98 0.26 1.52
N PHE A 133 16.92 -0.66 0.55
CA PHE A 133 16.07 -1.84 0.60
C PHE A 133 16.77 -3.02 -0.05
N VAL A 134 17.37 -3.87 0.76
CA VAL A 134 18.25 -4.97 0.31
C VAL A 134 17.58 -6.33 0.45
N ALA A 135 18.25 -7.37 -0.03
CA ALA A 135 17.78 -8.75 0.09
C ALA A 135 17.44 -9.12 1.54
N GLY A 136 16.28 -9.70 1.73
CA GLY A 136 15.76 -10.09 3.04
C GLY A 136 14.86 -9.05 3.70
N ASP A 137 14.96 -7.77 3.32
CA ASP A 137 14.10 -6.71 3.86
C ASP A 137 12.62 -6.92 3.52
N LEU A 138 11.74 -6.45 4.43
CA LEU A 138 10.29 -6.49 4.28
C LEU A 138 9.73 -5.09 4.09
N ALA A 139 8.80 -4.94 3.16
CA ALA A 139 7.93 -3.77 3.03
C ALA A 139 6.48 -4.19 3.36
N ILE A 140 5.85 -3.49 4.28
CA ILE A 140 4.46 -3.69 4.68
C ILE A 140 3.71 -2.40 4.42
N LEU A 141 2.77 -2.41 3.47
CA LEU A 141 1.87 -1.30 3.19
C LEU A 141 0.49 -1.64 3.77
N TYR A 142 -0.18 -0.66 4.36
CA TYR A 142 -1.49 -0.89 4.96
C TYR A 142 -2.38 0.35 4.97
N THR A 143 -3.68 0.11 5.01
CA THR A 143 -4.74 1.12 5.15
C THR A 143 -5.01 1.45 6.62
N ASP A 144 -5.80 2.48 6.90
CA ASP A 144 -6.10 2.91 8.28
C ASP A 144 -7.07 1.99 9.02
N GLY A 145 -7.68 1.02 8.32
CA GLY A 145 -8.34 -0.12 8.95
C GLY A 145 -7.39 -1.00 9.77
N ILE A 146 -6.06 -0.83 9.61
CA ILE A 146 -5.03 -1.37 10.50
C ILE A 146 -4.65 -0.28 11.53
N GLN A 147 -4.35 -0.69 12.77
CA GLN A 147 -3.92 0.22 13.83
C GLN A 147 -2.69 1.02 13.40
N GLU A 148 -2.66 2.29 13.79
CA GLU A 148 -1.69 3.27 13.28
C GLU A 148 -0.22 2.88 13.50
N VAL A 149 0.09 2.36 14.68
CA VAL A 149 1.45 1.93 15.04
C VAL A 149 1.52 0.42 14.95
N LEU A 150 1.75 -0.08 13.74
CA LEU A 150 2.00 -1.50 13.51
C LEU A 150 3.37 -1.88 14.09
N ASP A 151 3.39 -2.79 15.06
CA ASP A 151 4.60 -3.37 15.64
C ASP A 151 4.57 -4.89 15.57
N ILE A 152 5.41 -5.46 14.72
CA ILE A 152 5.54 -6.90 14.53
C ILE A 152 6.83 -7.46 15.15
N SER A 153 7.47 -6.71 16.05
CA SER A 153 8.71 -7.15 16.72
C SER A 153 8.53 -8.41 17.57
N HIS A 154 7.32 -8.64 18.05
CA HIS A 154 6.96 -9.81 18.84
C HIS A 154 6.68 -11.08 18.00
N TYR A 155 6.56 -10.96 16.69
CA TYR A 155 6.39 -12.12 15.81
C TYR A 155 7.72 -12.84 15.61
N ASP A 156 7.68 -14.16 15.64
CA ASP A 156 8.88 -14.99 15.45
C ASP A 156 9.42 -14.92 14.01
N ASP A 157 10.65 -15.38 13.83
CA ASP A 157 11.31 -15.33 12.52
C ASP A 157 10.66 -16.24 11.48
N ALA A 158 10.05 -17.35 11.90
CA ALA A 158 9.34 -18.27 11.00
C ALA A 158 8.08 -17.62 10.43
N LEU A 159 7.31 -16.92 11.26
CA LEU A 159 6.15 -16.14 10.81
C LEU A 159 6.57 -15.00 9.89
N ARG A 160 7.62 -14.25 10.28
CA ARG A 160 8.14 -13.15 9.44
C ARG A 160 8.71 -13.64 8.11
N ALA A 161 9.17 -14.89 8.01
CA ALA A 161 9.67 -15.49 6.78
C ALA A 161 8.56 -15.87 5.79
N ASP A 162 7.36 -16.16 6.26
CA ASP A 162 6.19 -16.53 5.44
C ASP A 162 5.30 -15.29 5.22
N VAL A 163 5.48 -14.61 4.09
CA VAL A 163 4.73 -13.38 3.77
C VAL A 163 3.21 -13.58 3.74
N GLY A 164 2.75 -14.78 3.36
CA GLY A 164 1.32 -15.11 3.33
C GLY A 164 0.73 -15.14 4.73
N ARG A 165 1.33 -15.96 5.61
CA ARG A 165 0.92 -16.04 7.01
C ARG A 165 1.08 -14.71 7.73
N LEU A 166 2.16 -13.97 7.44
CA LEU A 166 2.41 -12.68 8.04
C LEU A 166 1.30 -11.67 7.69
N ALA A 167 0.89 -11.58 6.42
CA ALA A 167 -0.18 -10.66 6.00
C ALA A 167 -1.51 -10.99 6.70
N GLU A 168 -1.88 -12.26 6.76
CA GLU A 168 -3.11 -12.71 7.44
C GLU A 168 -3.06 -12.47 8.94
N THR A 169 -1.91 -12.73 9.59
CA THR A 169 -1.73 -12.51 11.03
C THR A 169 -1.80 -11.01 11.36
N ILE A 170 -1.16 -10.15 10.56
CA ILE A 170 -1.27 -8.70 10.74
C ILE A 170 -2.73 -8.26 10.62
N LEU A 171 -3.44 -8.73 9.60
CA LEU A 171 -4.85 -8.40 9.41
C LEU A 171 -5.69 -8.87 10.61
N GLN A 172 -5.43 -10.06 11.14
CA GLN A 172 -6.15 -10.60 12.28
C GLN A 172 -5.89 -9.85 13.58
N ASP A 173 -4.64 -9.53 13.88
CA ASP A 173 -4.21 -8.99 15.18
C ASP A 173 -4.38 -7.46 15.26
N TRP A 174 -4.30 -6.76 14.12
CA TRP A 174 -4.19 -5.30 14.09
C TRP A 174 -5.35 -4.58 13.40
N ARG A 175 -6.32 -5.31 12.82
CA ARG A 175 -7.46 -4.65 12.17
C ARG A 175 -8.35 -3.95 13.20
N ARG A 176 -8.97 -2.87 12.75
CA ARG A 176 -10.08 -2.20 13.42
C ARG A 176 -11.40 -2.84 12.97
N GLU A 177 -12.35 -3.00 13.90
CA GLU A 177 -13.66 -3.57 13.59
C GLU A 177 -14.62 -2.54 12.95
N THR A 178 -14.18 -1.31 12.75
CA THR A 178 -14.99 -0.17 12.30
C THR A 178 -14.72 0.24 10.86
N ASP A 179 -13.83 -0.45 10.14
CA ASP A 179 -13.44 -0.08 8.79
C ASP A 179 -13.07 -1.29 7.92
N ASP A 180 -13.06 -1.07 6.60
CA ASP A 180 -12.36 -1.94 5.67
C ASP A 180 -10.88 -1.99 6.04
N ALA A 181 -10.18 -3.07 5.77
CA ALA A 181 -8.76 -3.19 6.08
C ALA A 181 -8.01 -3.95 4.99
N ALA A 182 -6.84 -3.46 4.60
CA ALA A 182 -5.93 -4.15 3.70
C ALA A 182 -4.48 -4.05 4.15
N VAL A 183 -3.74 -5.14 3.95
CA VAL A 183 -2.31 -5.28 4.20
C VAL A 183 -1.66 -5.90 2.97
N LEU A 184 -0.58 -5.30 2.50
CA LEU A 184 0.30 -5.85 1.48
C LEU A 184 1.67 -6.05 2.12
N VAL A 185 2.20 -7.27 2.05
CA VAL A 185 3.54 -7.64 2.51
C VAL A 185 4.38 -8.05 1.32
N TYR A 186 5.54 -7.43 1.18
CA TYR A 186 6.54 -7.79 0.17
C TYR A 186 7.89 -8.05 0.84
N ARG A 187 8.54 -9.17 0.49
CA ARG A 187 9.92 -9.48 0.87
C ARG A 187 10.83 -9.35 -0.34
N ASN A 188 11.90 -8.59 -0.19
CA ASN A 188 12.95 -8.53 -1.19
C ASN A 188 13.74 -9.86 -1.18
N GLY A 189 13.65 -10.60 -2.29
CA GLY A 189 14.29 -11.91 -2.45
C GLY A 189 15.65 -11.87 -3.15
N ARG A 190 16.18 -10.66 -3.44
CA ARG A 190 17.44 -10.49 -4.16
C ARG A 190 18.43 -9.66 -3.38
#